data_e527bc282f6534be530ae2be6e26b1c3
#
_entry.id   e527bc282f6534be530ae2be6e26b1c3
#
_cell.length_a   1.000
_cell.length_b   1.000
_cell.length_c   1.000
_cell.angle_alpha   90.00
_cell.angle_beta   90.00
_cell.angle_gamma   90.00
#
_symmetry.space_group_name_H-M   'P 1'
#
loop_
_entity.id
_entity.type
_entity.pdbx_description
1 polymer ?
#
loop_
_entity_poly.entity_id
_entity_poly.type
_entity_poly.pdbx_seq_one_letter_code
_entity_poly.pdbx_strand_id
1 'polypeptide(L)'
;MHTHFLSRRETLAGLAAVAIATAPPARATTPSPAATLLDSLAWRLLAFDPGEATRLGLDIGAHAALRGRLEDRSPAGIEARRRFLSDALVELARVPRDGLDPAMLTSLAVTESAFRTASEGMALPYGVATIGSWRNTPYAVIQNVGAWLDVPQLLDGDQPVKNAADAEAYCARLSAMAVQLDGETARIAAARRQGLVPPAFLLDKTIKGMTDSVI
;
A
#
# COMPACT_ATOMS: atom_id res chain seq x y z
N MET A 1 -40.71 -17.00 -42.79
CA MET A 1 -39.64 -15.98 -42.89
C MET A 1 -39.33 -15.50 -41.49
N HIS A 2 -38.33 -16.11 -40.82
CA HIS A 2 -37.92 -15.70 -39.47
C HIS A 2 -36.75 -14.70 -39.56
N THR A 3 -37.02 -13.46 -39.22
CA THR A 3 -35.99 -12.41 -39.07
C THR A 3 -35.32 -12.56 -37.73
N HIS A 4 -34.08 -13.06 -37.71
CA HIS A 4 -33.25 -13.06 -36.52
C HIS A 4 -32.77 -11.61 -36.23
N PHE A 5 -33.29 -10.99 -35.20
CA PHE A 5 -32.71 -9.76 -34.66
C PHE A 5 -31.49 -10.11 -33.82
N LEU A 6 -30.33 -9.63 -34.23
CA LEU A 6 -29.09 -9.73 -33.46
C LEU A 6 -29.26 -8.99 -32.11
N SER A 7 -28.86 -9.63 -31.03
CA SER A 7 -28.94 -9.02 -29.70
C SER A 7 -27.87 -7.92 -29.54
N ARG A 8 -28.15 -6.93 -28.68
CA ARG A 8 -27.18 -5.86 -28.39
C ARG A 8 -25.80 -6.36 -27.92
N ARG A 9 -25.74 -7.56 -27.35
CA ARG A 9 -24.47 -8.21 -26.94
C ARG A 9 -23.65 -8.69 -28.13
N GLU A 10 -24.28 -9.22 -29.15
CA GLU A 10 -23.61 -9.71 -30.36
C GLU A 10 -23.08 -8.56 -31.24
N THR A 11 -23.78 -7.42 -31.25
CA THR A 11 -23.30 -6.21 -31.93
C THR A 11 -22.09 -5.58 -31.22
N LEU A 12 -22.04 -5.57 -29.89
CA LEU A 12 -20.91 -5.06 -29.12
C LEU A 12 -19.67 -5.98 -29.21
N ALA A 13 -19.86 -7.31 -29.23
CA ALA A 13 -18.78 -8.27 -29.43
C ALA A 13 -18.15 -8.15 -30.82
N GLY A 14 -18.95 -7.92 -31.84
CA GLY A 14 -18.47 -7.72 -33.22
C GLY A 14 -17.66 -6.43 -33.38
N LEU A 15 -18.07 -5.33 -32.75
CA LEU A 15 -17.35 -4.06 -32.80
C LEU A 15 -16.01 -4.10 -32.01
N ALA A 16 -15.96 -4.81 -30.87
CA ALA A 16 -14.72 -5.00 -30.13
C ALA A 16 -13.68 -5.83 -30.91
N ALA A 17 -14.12 -6.87 -31.60
CA ALA A 17 -13.22 -7.70 -32.40
C ALA A 17 -12.61 -6.96 -33.62
N VAL A 18 -13.36 -6.06 -34.25
CA VAL A 18 -12.87 -5.24 -35.38
C VAL A 18 -11.88 -4.18 -34.90
N ALA A 19 -12.07 -3.59 -33.74
CA ALA A 19 -11.16 -2.59 -33.17
C ALA A 19 -9.79 -3.18 -32.75
N ILE A 20 -9.75 -4.45 -32.32
CA ILE A 20 -8.50 -5.14 -31.96
C ILE A 20 -7.70 -5.52 -33.21
N ALA A 21 -8.36 -5.85 -34.33
CA ALA A 21 -7.70 -6.29 -35.57
C ALA A 21 -6.99 -5.15 -36.33
N THR A 22 -7.30 -3.88 -36.05
CA THR A 22 -6.76 -2.73 -36.78
C THR A 22 -5.75 -1.90 -35.97
N ALA A 23 -5.55 -2.22 -34.68
CA ALA A 23 -4.52 -1.55 -33.89
C ALA A 23 -3.13 -2.03 -34.33
N PRO A 24 -2.23 -1.14 -34.78
CA PRO A 24 -0.84 -1.54 -35.03
C PRO A 24 -0.25 -2.12 -33.75
N PRO A 25 0.64 -3.13 -33.83
CA PRO A 25 1.29 -3.67 -32.65
C PRO A 25 1.97 -2.53 -31.90
N ALA A 26 1.58 -2.32 -30.65
CA ALA A 26 2.21 -1.34 -29.79
C ALA A 26 3.70 -1.70 -29.74
N ARG A 27 4.55 -0.88 -30.38
CA ARG A 27 5.99 -1.02 -30.22
C ARG A 27 6.29 -0.90 -28.73
N ALA A 28 6.91 -1.91 -28.16
CA ALA A 28 7.45 -1.82 -26.82
C ALA A 28 8.50 -0.70 -26.83
N THR A 29 8.09 0.50 -26.47
CA THR A 29 9.01 1.63 -26.26
C THR A 29 9.78 1.35 -25.00
N THR A 30 11.11 1.47 -25.04
CA THR A 30 11.93 1.41 -23.82
C THR A 30 11.39 2.45 -22.85
N PRO A 31 11.09 2.06 -21.58
CA PRO A 31 10.59 3.01 -20.60
C PRO A 31 11.54 4.20 -20.46
N SER A 32 11.00 5.40 -20.34
CA SER A 32 11.83 6.58 -20.05
C SER A 32 12.49 6.46 -18.69
N PRO A 33 13.62 7.16 -18.44
CA PRO A 33 14.22 7.19 -17.10
C PRO A 33 13.24 7.61 -16.01
N ALA A 34 12.34 8.53 -16.31
CA ALA A 34 11.27 8.97 -15.41
C ALA A 34 10.29 7.83 -15.08
N ALA A 35 9.83 7.09 -16.10
CA ALA A 35 8.95 5.94 -15.92
C ALA A 35 9.64 4.83 -15.10
N THR A 36 10.89 4.53 -15.39
CA THR A 36 11.68 3.55 -14.63
C THR A 36 11.84 3.95 -13.17
N LEU A 37 12.08 5.23 -12.89
CA LEU A 37 12.17 5.71 -11.51
C LEU A 37 10.81 5.57 -10.80
N LEU A 38 9.70 6.00 -11.40
CA LEU A 38 8.37 5.89 -10.79
C LEU A 38 8.02 4.44 -10.50
N ASP A 39 8.30 3.51 -11.42
CA ASP A 39 8.10 2.07 -11.20
C ASP A 39 8.94 1.55 -10.02
N SER A 40 10.23 1.91 -9.98
CA SER A 40 11.12 1.57 -8.86
C SER A 40 10.60 2.11 -7.52
N LEU A 41 10.14 3.36 -7.48
CA LEU A 41 9.57 3.97 -6.27
C LEU A 41 8.28 3.28 -5.84
N ALA A 42 7.42 2.90 -6.78
CA ALA A 42 6.19 2.15 -6.50
C ALA A 42 6.50 0.79 -5.84
N TRP A 43 7.44 0.02 -6.38
CA TRP A 43 7.83 -1.26 -5.78
C TRP A 43 8.51 -1.11 -4.43
N ARG A 44 9.34 -0.10 -4.24
CA ARG A 44 9.96 0.22 -2.94
C ARG A 44 8.90 0.62 -1.91
N LEU A 45 7.87 1.37 -2.33
CA LEU A 45 6.75 1.74 -1.46
C LEU A 45 5.93 0.50 -1.06
N LEU A 46 5.60 -0.39 -2.01
CA LEU A 46 4.90 -1.64 -1.74
C LEU A 46 5.70 -2.60 -0.84
N ALA A 47 7.03 -2.52 -0.86
CA ALA A 47 7.85 -3.28 0.07
C ALA A 47 7.71 -2.82 1.53
N PHE A 48 7.30 -1.56 1.77
CA PHE A 48 6.94 -1.05 3.09
C PHE A 48 5.50 -1.40 3.48
N ASP A 49 4.64 -1.69 2.50
CA ASP A 49 3.25 -2.12 2.74
C ASP A 49 2.93 -3.38 1.93
N PRO A 50 3.44 -4.56 2.34
CA PRO A 50 3.20 -5.81 1.65
C PRO A 50 1.72 -6.22 1.60
N GLY A 51 0.91 -5.76 2.56
CA GLY A 51 -0.53 -5.98 2.57
C GLY A 51 -1.21 -5.31 1.39
N GLU A 52 -0.79 -4.10 1.02
CA GLU A 52 -1.31 -3.40 -0.14
C GLU A 52 -0.93 -4.11 -1.45
N ALA A 53 0.29 -4.66 -1.54
CA ALA A 53 0.68 -5.48 -2.68
C ALA A 53 -0.26 -6.69 -2.88
N THR A 54 -0.73 -7.30 -1.79
CA THR A 54 -1.71 -8.40 -1.82
C THR A 54 -3.08 -7.91 -2.29
N ARG A 55 -3.59 -6.78 -1.76
CA ARG A 55 -4.88 -6.20 -2.16
C ARG A 55 -4.91 -5.86 -3.64
N LEU A 56 -3.81 -5.38 -4.17
CA LEU A 56 -3.64 -5.07 -5.59
C LEU A 56 -3.35 -6.30 -6.48
N GLY A 57 -3.15 -7.49 -5.89
CA GLY A 57 -2.79 -8.71 -6.62
C GLY A 57 -1.39 -8.67 -7.25
N LEU A 58 -0.49 -7.85 -6.73
CA LEU A 58 0.86 -7.62 -7.25
C LEU A 58 1.94 -8.50 -6.57
N ASP A 59 1.58 -9.26 -5.55
CA ASP A 59 2.44 -10.18 -4.81
C ASP A 59 2.63 -11.53 -5.53
N ILE A 60 2.95 -11.47 -6.81
CA ILE A 60 3.13 -12.63 -7.71
C ILE A 60 4.48 -12.57 -8.43
N GLY A 61 4.89 -13.68 -9.05
CA GLY A 61 6.12 -13.76 -9.84
C GLY A 61 7.35 -13.31 -9.04
N ALA A 62 8.08 -12.32 -9.53
CA ALA A 62 9.27 -11.76 -8.88
C ALA A 62 8.97 -11.14 -7.49
N HIS A 63 7.73 -10.79 -7.22
CA HIS A 63 7.30 -10.14 -5.99
C HIS A 63 6.50 -11.06 -5.05
N ALA A 64 6.44 -12.37 -5.34
CA ALA A 64 5.70 -13.37 -4.56
C ALA A 64 6.09 -13.40 -3.07
N ALA A 65 7.32 -13.05 -2.74
CA ALA A 65 7.79 -12.97 -1.35
C ALA A 65 7.04 -11.93 -0.50
N LEU A 66 6.36 -10.95 -1.10
CA LEU A 66 5.56 -9.96 -0.36
C LEU A 66 4.33 -10.60 0.28
N ARG A 67 3.81 -11.71 -0.28
CA ARG A 67 2.60 -12.39 0.20
C ARG A 67 2.70 -12.90 1.64
N GLY A 68 3.88 -13.27 2.10
CA GLY A 68 4.12 -13.75 3.46
C GLY A 68 4.60 -12.66 4.43
N ARG A 69 4.69 -11.41 3.99
CA ARG A 69 5.25 -10.32 4.80
C ARG A 69 4.18 -9.36 5.29
N LEU A 70 4.47 -8.71 6.41
CA LEU A 70 3.74 -7.57 6.93
C LEU A 70 4.65 -6.34 7.00
N GLU A 71 4.04 -5.18 7.15
CA GLU A 71 4.70 -3.91 7.41
C GLU A 71 5.51 -3.97 8.72
N ASP A 72 6.70 -3.37 8.76
CA ASP A 72 7.43 -3.17 10.02
C ASP A 72 6.89 -1.94 10.76
N ARG A 73 6.10 -2.17 11.81
CA ARG A 73 5.50 -1.13 12.65
C ARG A 73 6.35 -0.76 13.87
N SER A 74 7.57 -1.25 13.95
CA SER A 74 8.53 -0.86 14.98
C SER A 74 9.04 0.57 14.80
N PRO A 75 9.66 1.17 15.83
CA PRO A 75 10.37 2.45 15.67
C PRO A 75 11.41 2.42 14.54
N ALA A 76 12.09 1.30 14.33
CA ALA A 76 13.07 1.13 13.26
C ALA A 76 12.42 1.11 11.87
N GLY A 77 11.28 0.45 11.72
CA GLY A 77 10.49 0.43 10.50
C GLY A 77 9.98 1.82 10.11
N ILE A 78 9.50 2.59 11.09
CA ILE A 78 9.09 3.98 10.88
C ILE A 78 10.26 4.83 10.41
N GLU A 79 11.44 4.69 11.01
CA GLU A 79 12.64 5.42 10.60
C GLU A 79 13.15 5.00 9.22
N ALA A 80 13.05 3.72 8.87
CA ALA A 80 13.38 3.24 7.53
C ALA A 80 12.45 3.85 6.47
N ARG A 81 11.15 3.96 6.74
CA ARG A 81 10.17 4.63 5.86
C ARG A 81 10.48 6.12 5.71
N ARG A 82 10.83 6.81 6.80
CA ARG A 82 11.22 8.23 6.76
C ARG A 82 12.42 8.45 5.84
N ARG A 83 13.46 7.63 5.97
CA ARG A 83 14.64 7.69 5.09
C ARG A 83 14.28 7.43 3.64
N PHE A 84 13.48 6.40 3.37
CA PHE A 84 13.00 6.11 2.02
C PHE A 84 12.32 7.32 1.37
N LEU A 85 11.41 8.01 2.08
CA LEU A 85 10.71 9.19 1.56
C LEU A 85 11.70 10.34 1.24
N SER A 86 12.66 10.58 2.12
CA SER A 86 13.70 11.60 1.92
C SER A 86 14.55 11.29 0.69
N ASP A 87 15.03 10.06 0.57
CA ASP A 87 15.87 9.63 -0.55
C ASP A 87 15.10 9.69 -1.88
N ALA A 88 13.84 9.24 -1.87
CA ALA A 88 12.97 9.27 -3.04
C ALA A 88 12.70 10.71 -3.53
N LEU A 89 12.53 11.67 -2.63
CA LEU A 89 12.39 13.09 -3.00
C LEU A 89 13.67 13.64 -3.66
N VAL A 90 14.84 13.23 -3.19
CA VAL A 90 16.12 13.58 -3.84
C VAL A 90 16.23 12.95 -5.23
N GLU A 91 15.81 11.69 -5.40
CA GLU A 91 15.80 11.03 -6.70
C GLU A 91 14.81 11.72 -7.68
N LEU A 92 13.59 12.05 -7.23
CA LEU A 92 12.59 12.76 -8.03
C LEU A 92 13.04 14.16 -8.47
N ALA A 93 13.73 14.88 -7.59
CA ALA A 93 14.24 16.21 -7.91
C ALA A 93 15.34 16.20 -9.01
N ARG A 94 16.02 15.06 -9.22
CA ARG A 94 17.07 14.91 -10.24
C ARG A 94 16.53 14.53 -11.62
N VAL A 95 15.25 14.21 -11.75
CA VAL A 95 14.65 13.84 -13.04
C VAL A 95 14.56 15.06 -13.95
N PRO A 96 15.22 15.05 -15.12
CA PRO A 96 15.03 16.09 -16.12
C PRO A 96 13.56 16.13 -16.58
N ARG A 97 12.97 17.31 -16.64
CA ARG A 97 11.56 17.49 -17.02
C ARG A 97 11.37 17.91 -18.47
N ASP A 98 12.44 18.34 -19.12
CA ASP A 98 12.40 18.80 -20.50
C ASP A 98 12.06 17.65 -21.45
N GLY A 99 11.11 17.88 -22.34
CA GLY A 99 10.68 16.89 -23.34
C GLY A 99 9.81 15.76 -22.82
N LEU A 100 9.41 15.75 -21.52
CA LEU A 100 8.45 14.80 -21.00
C LEU A 100 7.04 15.19 -21.44
N ASP A 101 6.21 14.17 -21.71
CA ASP A 101 4.79 14.38 -22.00
C ASP A 101 4.01 14.86 -20.74
N PRO A 102 2.85 15.53 -20.93
CA PRO A 102 2.07 16.07 -19.82
C PRO A 102 1.63 15.03 -18.78
N ALA A 103 1.36 13.78 -19.19
CA ALA A 103 0.95 12.72 -18.26
C ALA A 103 2.11 12.32 -17.35
N MET A 104 3.32 12.21 -17.91
CA MET A 104 4.53 11.93 -17.13
C MET A 104 4.85 13.07 -16.16
N LEU A 105 4.76 14.31 -16.59
CA LEU A 105 4.94 15.49 -15.72
C LEU A 105 3.95 15.50 -14.57
N THR A 106 2.68 15.15 -14.85
CA THR A 106 1.64 15.03 -13.83
C THR A 106 1.97 13.91 -12.84
N SER A 107 2.39 12.74 -13.35
CA SER A 107 2.74 11.59 -12.49
C SER A 107 3.91 11.91 -11.56
N LEU A 108 4.94 12.59 -12.05
CA LEU A 108 6.06 13.04 -11.22
C LEU A 108 5.61 14.06 -10.18
N ALA A 109 4.79 15.04 -10.55
CA ALA A 109 4.31 16.08 -9.64
C ALA A 109 3.41 15.50 -8.53
N VAL A 110 2.52 14.57 -8.86
CA VAL A 110 1.65 13.88 -7.89
C VAL A 110 2.49 13.04 -6.93
N THR A 111 3.45 12.27 -7.44
CA THR A 111 4.34 11.45 -6.61
C THR A 111 5.17 12.31 -5.68
N GLU A 112 5.78 13.38 -6.20
CA GLU A 112 6.56 14.31 -5.39
C GLU A 112 5.71 14.98 -4.30
N SER A 113 4.50 15.44 -4.63
CA SER A 113 3.57 16.04 -3.67
C SER A 113 3.18 15.06 -2.57
N ALA A 114 2.82 13.82 -2.92
CA ALA A 114 2.44 12.80 -1.96
C ALA A 114 3.61 12.44 -1.03
N PHE A 115 4.83 12.26 -1.58
CA PHE A 115 6.00 11.93 -0.77
C PHE A 115 6.45 13.07 0.13
N ARG A 116 6.34 14.32 -0.34
CA ARG A 116 6.62 15.52 0.45
C ARG A 116 5.66 15.63 1.62
N THR A 117 4.36 15.52 1.38
CA THR A 117 3.34 15.57 2.44
C THR A 117 3.54 14.47 3.48
N ALA A 118 3.83 13.24 3.04
CA ALA A 118 4.13 12.14 3.96
C ALA A 118 5.42 12.38 4.75
N SER A 119 6.47 12.90 4.10
CA SER A 119 7.75 13.23 4.76
C SER A 119 7.58 14.31 5.83
N GLU A 120 6.82 15.38 5.52
CA GLU A 120 6.49 16.45 6.46
C GLU A 120 5.68 15.91 7.66
N GLY A 121 4.67 15.06 7.39
CA GLY A 121 3.91 14.41 8.44
C GLY A 121 4.75 13.48 9.32
N MET A 122 5.68 12.75 8.73
CA MET A 122 6.61 11.88 9.49
C MET A 122 7.73 12.64 10.20
N ALA A 123 7.95 13.91 9.90
CA ALA A 123 8.87 14.77 10.65
C ALA A 123 8.31 15.16 12.03
N LEU A 124 7.00 15.03 12.24
CA LEU A 124 6.39 15.23 13.55
C LEU A 124 6.91 14.17 14.55
N PRO A 125 7.12 14.54 15.83
CA PRO A 125 7.66 13.62 16.83
C PRO A 125 6.63 12.58 17.32
N TYR A 126 5.51 12.45 16.65
CA TYR A 126 4.39 11.56 17.00
C TYR A 126 3.60 11.13 15.77
N GLY A 127 2.85 10.05 15.91
CA GLY A 127 1.99 9.53 14.84
C GLY A 127 2.76 8.89 13.71
N VAL A 128 2.06 8.64 12.63
CA VAL A 128 2.59 8.20 11.33
C VAL A 128 1.70 8.78 10.25
N ALA A 129 2.30 9.44 9.28
CA ALA A 129 1.64 9.81 8.05
C ALA A 129 2.06 8.83 6.95
N THR A 130 1.09 8.13 6.36
CA THR A 130 1.33 7.20 5.27
C THR A 130 0.72 7.73 3.98
N ILE A 131 1.37 7.45 2.85
CA ILE A 131 0.87 7.85 1.53
C ILE A 131 -0.46 7.13 1.28
N GLY A 132 -1.48 7.89 0.88
CA GLY A 132 -2.81 7.35 0.57
C GLY A 132 -3.66 6.96 1.77
N SER A 133 -3.15 7.04 3.00
CA SER A 133 -3.96 6.72 4.18
C SER A 133 -4.87 7.87 4.58
N TRP A 134 -6.12 7.55 4.81
CA TRP A 134 -7.12 8.44 5.40
C TRP A 134 -7.22 8.30 6.95
N ARG A 135 -6.48 7.34 7.52
CA ARG A 135 -6.46 7.03 8.96
C ARG A 135 -5.21 7.58 9.66
N ASN A 136 -4.65 8.69 9.18
CA ASN A 136 -3.53 9.34 9.84
C ASN A 136 -3.96 9.84 11.21
N THR A 137 -3.21 9.47 12.25
CA THR A 137 -3.52 9.75 13.65
C THR A 137 -2.23 9.99 14.43
N PRO A 138 -2.26 10.83 15.49
CA PRO A 138 -1.10 11.01 16.36
C PRO A 138 -0.79 9.77 17.21
N TYR A 139 -1.69 8.81 17.30
CA TYR A 139 -1.53 7.63 18.14
C TYR A 139 -1.09 6.41 17.34
N ALA A 140 -0.24 5.56 17.94
CA ALA A 140 0.21 4.33 17.30
C ALA A 140 -0.94 3.32 17.10
N VAL A 141 -1.82 3.23 18.09
CA VAL A 141 -2.96 2.32 18.10
C VAL A 141 -4.18 3.04 18.68
N ILE A 142 -5.32 2.90 18.01
CA ILE A 142 -6.64 3.33 18.47
C ILE A 142 -7.72 2.38 17.93
N GLN A 143 -9.00 2.68 18.20
CA GLN A 143 -10.16 1.86 17.86
C GLN A 143 -10.27 1.43 16.38
N ASN A 144 -9.63 2.15 15.46
CA ASN A 144 -9.68 1.89 14.02
C ASN A 144 -8.29 1.89 13.35
N VAL A 145 -7.23 1.82 14.14
CA VAL A 145 -5.84 1.76 13.68
C VAL A 145 -5.04 0.81 14.56
N GLY A 146 -4.31 -0.10 13.97
CA GLY A 146 -3.42 -1.01 14.64
C GLY A 146 -3.40 -2.40 14.04
N ALA A 147 -2.31 -3.14 14.27
CA ALA A 147 -2.14 -4.51 13.76
C ALA A 147 -3.25 -5.45 14.21
N TRP A 148 -3.80 -5.22 15.41
CA TRP A 148 -4.91 -5.99 15.97
C TRP A 148 -6.18 -5.99 15.09
N LEU A 149 -6.36 -4.96 14.26
CA LEU A 149 -7.48 -4.81 13.34
C LEU A 149 -7.06 -5.10 11.89
N ASP A 150 -5.94 -4.50 11.46
CA ASP A 150 -5.54 -4.50 10.04
C ASP A 150 -5.11 -5.90 9.57
N VAL A 151 -4.42 -6.67 10.43
CA VAL A 151 -3.92 -8.00 10.05
C VAL A 151 -5.04 -9.02 9.95
N PRO A 152 -5.97 -9.15 10.91
CA PRO A 152 -7.13 -10.00 10.73
C PRO A 152 -7.95 -9.67 9.49
N GLN A 153 -8.19 -8.38 9.21
CA GLN A 153 -8.92 -7.95 8.02
C GLN A 153 -8.19 -8.35 6.72
N LEU A 154 -6.86 -8.19 6.67
CA LEU A 154 -6.05 -8.61 5.54
C LEU A 154 -6.11 -10.13 5.33
N LEU A 155 -6.00 -10.90 6.40
CA LEU A 155 -5.96 -12.37 6.35
C LEU A 155 -7.33 -12.96 5.99
N ASP A 156 -8.41 -12.37 6.47
CA ASP A 156 -9.78 -12.84 6.22
C ASP A 156 -10.31 -12.40 4.84
N GLY A 157 -10.04 -11.15 4.45
CA GLY A 157 -10.63 -10.53 3.26
C GLY A 157 -9.78 -10.61 1.99
N ASP A 158 -8.46 -10.46 2.12
CA ASP A 158 -7.59 -10.18 0.97
C ASP A 158 -6.54 -11.27 0.72
N GLN A 159 -6.16 -12.04 1.75
CA GLN A 159 -5.12 -13.07 1.64
C GLN A 159 -5.62 -14.29 0.85
N PRO A 160 -5.08 -14.61 -0.34
CA PRO A 160 -5.48 -15.82 -1.03
C PRO A 160 -4.94 -17.05 -0.32
N VAL A 161 -5.76 -18.11 -0.24
CA VAL A 161 -5.37 -19.43 0.25
C VAL A 161 -5.85 -20.49 -0.75
N LYS A 162 -5.17 -20.60 -1.88
CA LYS A 162 -5.54 -21.49 -3.00
C LYS A 162 -4.63 -22.74 -3.11
N ASN A 163 -3.47 -22.70 -2.50
CA ASN A 163 -2.44 -23.75 -2.56
C ASN A 163 -1.56 -23.73 -1.31
N ALA A 164 -0.63 -24.67 -1.20
CA ALA A 164 0.25 -24.82 -0.03
C ALA A 164 1.12 -23.57 0.21
N ALA A 165 1.66 -22.95 -0.85
CA ALA A 165 2.48 -21.75 -0.72
C ALA A 165 1.67 -20.56 -0.17
N ASP A 166 0.40 -20.43 -0.56
CA ASP A 166 -0.50 -19.43 0.00
C ASP A 166 -0.76 -19.67 1.49
N ALA A 167 -0.95 -20.95 1.88
CA ALA A 167 -1.14 -21.32 3.28
C ALA A 167 0.12 -21.05 4.13
N GLU A 168 1.30 -21.33 3.60
CA GLU A 168 2.58 -20.97 4.24
C GLU A 168 2.71 -19.45 4.41
N ALA A 169 2.36 -18.66 3.39
CA ALA A 169 2.36 -17.21 3.45
C ALA A 169 1.37 -16.67 4.49
N TYR A 170 0.18 -17.29 4.60
CA TYR A 170 -0.81 -16.96 5.64
C TYR A 170 -0.23 -17.20 7.05
N CYS A 171 0.37 -18.38 7.28
CA CYS A 171 1.00 -18.70 8.57
C CYS A 171 2.18 -17.77 8.90
N ALA A 172 2.96 -17.37 7.88
CA ALA A 172 4.04 -16.41 8.05
C ALA A 172 3.52 -15.04 8.51
N ARG A 173 2.41 -14.56 7.94
CA ARG A 173 1.76 -13.31 8.38
C ARG A 173 1.17 -13.41 9.78
N LEU A 174 0.58 -14.54 10.16
CA LEU A 174 0.13 -14.76 11.54
C LEU A 174 1.29 -14.62 12.53
N SER A 175 2.42 -15.23 12.22
CA SER A 175 3.63 -15.12 13.05
C SER A 175 4.18 -13.69 13.08
N ALA A 176 4.17 -13.00 11.94
CA ALA A 176 4.62 -11.62 11.83
C ALA A 176 3.71 -10.63 12.56
N MET A 177 2.43 -10.95 12.76
CA MET A 177 1.50 -10.11 13.54
C MET A 177 1.98 -9.89 14.97
N ALA A 178 2.52 -10.93 15.63
CA ALA A 178 3.08 -10.75 16.97
C ALA A 178 4.21 -9.72 17.00
N VAL A 179 5.10 -9.73 16.00
CA VAL A 179 6.18 -8.77 15.86
C VAL A 179 5.65 -7.35 15.63
N GLN A 180 4.57 -7.20 14.84
CA GLN A 180 3.93 -5.89 14.67
C GLN A 180 3.35 -5.35 15.98
N LEU A 181 2.66 -6.19 16.75
CA LEU A 181 2.09 -5.82 18.06
C LEU A 181 3.17 -5.38 19.04
N ASP A 182 4.33 -6.07 19.06
CA ASP A 182 5.48 -5.67 19.86
C ASP A 182 6.03 -4.32 19.39
N GLY A 183 6.15 -4.09 18.09
CA GLY A 183 6.57 -2.82 17.52
C GLY A 183 5.63 -1.67 17.87
N GLU A 184 4.32 -1.87 17.79
CA GLU A 184 3.31 -0.90 18.20
C GLU A 184 3.37 -0.64 19.71
N THR A 185 3.57 -1.66 20.52
CA THR A 185 3.75 -1.53 21.98
C THR A 185 4.96 -0.65 22.32
N ALA A 186 6.08 -0.85 21.62
CA ALA A 186 7.27 -0.01 21.79
C ALA A 186 6.99 1.46 21.43
N ARG A 187 6.23 1.71 20.37
CA ARG A 187 5.80 3.06 19.95
C ARG A 187 4.85 3.70 20.94
N ILE A 188 3.88 2.97 21.47
CA ILE A 188 2.96 3.43 22.51
C ILE A 188 3.76 3.84 23.77
N ALA A 189 4.71 3.01 24.18
CA ALA A 189 5.57 3.31 25.33
C ALA A 189 6.42 4.58 25.10
N ALA A 190 6.92 4.79 23.89
CA ALA A 190 7.66 6.00 23.53
C ALA A 190 6.76 7.25 23.53
N ALA A 191 5.57 7.17 22.95
CA ALA A 191 4.59 8.25 22.93
C ALA A 191 4.14 8.64 24.35
N ARG A 192 3.88 7.64 25.21
CA ARG A 192 3.53 7.88 26.62
C ARG A 192 4.62 8.64 27.38
N ARG A 193 5.90 8.35 27.13
CA ARG A 193 7.01 9.10 27.75
C ARG A 193 7.04 10.58 27.34
N GLN A 194 6.46 10.91 26.19
CA GLN A 194 6.32 12.28 25.69
C GLN A 194 5.00 12.94 26.13
N GLY A 195 4.21 12.28 26.96
CA GLY A 195 2.89 12.78 27.40
C GLY A 195 1.78 12.59 26.36
N LEU A 196 2.06 11.92 25.24
CA LEU A 196 1.05 11.66 24.21
C LEU A 196 0.27 10.38 24.56
N VAL A 197 -0.94 10.58 25.08
CA VAL A 197 -1.86 9.52 25.48
C VAL A 197 -3.22 9.79 24.84
N PRO A 198 -3.87 8.78 24.21
CA PRO A 198 -5.22 8.95 23.71
C PRO A 198 -6.22 9.34 24.81
N PRO A 199 -7.24 10.13 24.53
CA PRO A 199 -8.33 10.41 25.46
C PRO A 199 -9.00 9.12 25.96
N ALA A 200 -9.51 9.12 27.20
CA ALA A 200 -10.08 7.94 27.85
C ALA A 200 -11.13 7.23 26.99
N PHE A 201 -12.04 7.98 26.36
CA PHE A 201 -13.09 7.41 25.51
C PHE A 201 -12.55 6.65 24.28
N LEU A 202 -11.37 7.06 23.74
CA LEU A 202 -10.71 6.31 22.65
C LEU A 202 -10.03 5.05 23.20
N LEU A 203 -9.40 5.13 24.38
CA LEU A 203 -8.79 3.97 25.04
C LEU A 203 -9.84 2.91 25.35
N ASP A 204 -10.95 3.30 25.96
CA ASP A 204 -12.05 2.39 26.31
C ASP A 204 -12.61 1.67 25.06
N LYS A 205 -12.82 2.40 23.96
CA LYS A 205 -13.26 1.81 22.70
C LYS A 205 -12.23 0.86 22.10
N THR A 206 -10.94 1.23 22.17
CA THR A 206 -9.85 0.41 21.66
C THR A 206 -9.72 -0.89 22.45
N ILE A 207 -9.69 -0.80 23.79
CA ILE A 207 -9.59 -1.97 24.67
C ILE A 207 -10.79 -2.88 24.48
N LYS A 208 -11.99 -2.31 24.41
CA LYS A 208 -13.20 -3.10 24.14
C LYS A 208 -13.10 -3.84 22.80
N GLY A 209 -12.70 -3.14 21.72
CA GLY A 209 -12.56 -3.75 20.41
C GLY A 209 -11.53 -4.87 20.39
N MET A 210 -10.38 -4.69 21.03
CA MET A 210 -9.37 -5.73 21.18
C MET A 210 -9.90 -6.94 21.97
N THR A 211 -10.61 -6.71 23.08
CA THR A 211 -11.19 -7.78 23.90
C THR A 211 -12.23 -8.58 23.12
N ASP A 212 -13.11 -7.88 22.39
CA ASP A 212 -14.15 -8.53 21.58
C ASP A 212 -13.56 -9.35 20.41
N SER A 213 -12.32 -9.05 19.98
CA SER A 213 -11.65 -9.75 18.87
C SER A 213 -10.94 -11.05 19.30
N VAL A 214 -10.82 -11.33 20.58
CA VAL A 214 -10.13 -12.51 21.14
C VAL A 214 -11.11 -13.70 21.34
N ILE A 215 -12.39 -13.50 21.14
CA ILE A 215 -13.45 -14.52 21.22
C ILE A 215 -13.68 -15.05 19.81
#